data_cda0ab1841d47f198b23be69b88ed777
#
_entry.id   cda0ab1841d47f198b23be69b88ed777
#
_cell.length_a   1.000
_cell.length_b   1.000
_cell.length_c   1.000
_cell.angle_alpha   90.00
_cell.angle_beta   90.00
_cell.angle_gamma   90.00
#
_symmetry.space_group_name_H-M   'P 1'
#
loop_
_entity.id
_entity.type
_entity.pdbx_description
1 polymer ?
#
loop_
_entity_poly.entity_id
_entity_poly.type
_entity_poly.pdbx_seq_one_letter_code
_entity_poly.pdbx_strand_id
1 'polypeptide(L)'
;PGKFDPDTGERIISDSTNMPPKYQDVFGKTILELAKQNPNIVGVTPAMPTGCSLNIMMKELPNRVFDVGIAEGHAVTFSGGMAKDGLQPFCNIYSAFAQRAYDNIIHDLAILKLPVVLCFDRAGLVGEDGATHHGAFDLAALRPIPNLTISSPMNEHELRKLMYTAQLPDKGTFVIRYPRGRGELVDWECPFEEIPIGMGRKIQDGTDVAVLSIGPIGNNVTKAINIIQENKNGSYAPISIAHYDMRFLKPLDENILHEVGKKFKRIVTIEDGVRNGGLGSAVLEWMNDHGYTPVVQRLGLPDTSFVEHGTVEELQHIVGIDIESIIKAIVK
;
A
#
# COMPACT_ATOMS: atom_id res chain seq x y z
N PRO A 1 23.94 -3.29 -3.74
CA PRO A 1 24.89 -4.32 -3.37
C PRO A 1 24.15 -5.37 -2.55
N GLY A 2 24.33 -6.67 -2.88
CA GLY A 2 23.74 -7.77 -2.13
C GLY A 2 24.55 -8.08 -0.86
N LYS A 3 24.04 -9.00 -0.04
CA LYS A 3 24.81 -9.55 1.09
C LYS A 3 26.09 -10.20 0.56
N PHE A 4 27.17 -10.04 1.26
CA PHE A 4 28.47 -10.63 0.93
C PHE A 4 29.11 -11.19 2.21
N ASP A 5 29.95 -12.17 2.05
CA ASP A 5 30.75 -12.70 3.12
C ASP A 5 31.89 -11.70 3.45
N PRO A 6 31.97 -11.19 4.68
CA PRO A 6 32.92 -10.15 5.03
C PRO A 6 34.42 -10.64 4.99
N ASP A 7 34.62 -11.94 5.14
CA ASP A 7 35.97 -12.51 5.16
C ASP A 7 36.50 -12.82 3.74
N THR A 8 35.61 -13.25 2.84
CA THR A 8 35.99 -13.65 1.47
C THR A 8 35.62 -12.58 0.43
N GLY A 9 34.73 -11.65 0.72
CA GLY A 9 34.18 -10.70 -0.24
C GLY A 9 33.22 -11.33 -1.26
N GLU A 10 32.94 -12.61 -1.17
CA GLU A 10 32.03 -13.30 -2.09
C GLU A 10 30.60 -12.93 -1.85
N ARG A 11 29.83 -12.77 -2.94
CA ARG A 11 28.38 -12.50 -2.86
C ARG A 11 27.62 -13.72 -2.34
N ILE A 12 26.84 -13.53 -1.30
CA ILE A 12 25.89 -14.53 -0.82
C ILE A 12 24.69 -14.52 -1.76
N ILE A 13 24.61 -15.51 -2.64
CA ILE A 13 23.46 -15.70 -3.54
C ILE A 13 22.44 -16.54 -2.78
N SER A 14 21.36 -15.92 -2.31
CA SER A 14 20.22 -16.67 -1.76
C SER A 14 19.43 -17.28 -2.91
N ASP A 15 19.13 -18.58 -2.82
CA ASP A 15 18.18 -19.22 -3.73
C ASP A 15 16.79 -18.57 -3.54
N SER A 16 16.30 -17.93 -4.60
CA SER A 16 14.98 -17.32 -4.62
C SER A 16 13.95 -18.16 -5.40
N THR A 17 14.33 -19.38 -5.79
CA THR A 17 13.44 -20.33 -6.44
C THR A 17 12.32 -20.68 -5.47
N ASN A 18 11.05 -20.55 -5.87
CA ASN A 18 9.86 -20.73 -5.03
C ASN A 18 9.63 -19.68 -3.91
N MET A 19 10.22 -18.50 -4.02
CA MET A 19 9.87 -17.38 -3.14
C MET A 19 8.89 -16.43 -3.85
N PRO A 20 7.95 -15.78 -3.10
CA PRO A 20 7.16 -14.70 -3.66
C PRO A 20 8.02 -13.62 -4.29
N PRO A 21 7.58 -12.95 -5.36
CA PRO A 21 8.32 -11.86 -5.98
C PRO A 21 8.42 -10.66 -5.05
N LYS A 22 9.35 -9.74 -5.34
CA LYS A 22 9.31 -8.42 -4.73
C LYS A 22 8.18 -7.60 -5.34
N TYR A 23 7.53 -6.75 -4.56
CA TYR A 23 6.46 -5.87 -5.06
C TYR A 23 6.91 -5.00 -6.24
N GLN A 24 8.13 -4.47 -6.20
CA GLN A 24 8.70 -3.73 -7.34
C GLN A 24 8.77 -4.55 -8.63
N ASP A 25 9.06 -5.87 -8.52
CA ASP A 25 9.13 -6.74 -9.70
C ASP A 25 7.73 -7.08 -10.23
N VAL A 26 6.73 -7.22 -9.34
CA VAL A 26 5.32 -7.31 -9.72
C VAL A 26 4.90 -6.06 -10.48
N PHE A 27 5.21 -4.86 -9.96
CA PHE A 27 4.96 -3.61 -10.65
C PHE A 27 5.63 -3.57 -12.03
N GLY A 28 6.96 -3.84 -12.11
CA GLY A 28 7.71 -3.73 -13.35
C GLY A 28 7.23 -4.70 -14.45
N LYS A 29 6.88 -5.93 -14.09
CA LYS A 29 6.33 -6.91 -15.04
C LYS A 29 4.89 -6.55 -15.44
N THR A 30 4.07 -6.13 -14.49
CA THR A 30 2.67 -5.75 -14.74
C THR A 30 2.56 -4.52 -15.65
N ILE A 31 3.36 -3.47 -15.41
CA ILE A 31 3.32 -2.28 -16.28
C ILE A 31 3.77 -2.62 -17.72
N LEU A 32 4.77 -3.50 -17.89
CA LEU A 32 5.18 -3.95 -19.22
C LEU A 32 4.04 -4.69 -19.93
N GLU A 33 3.36 -5.60 -19.24
CA GLU A 33 2.23 -6.34 -19.81
C GLU A 33 1.08 -5.41 -20.20
N LEU A 34 0.70 -4.47 -19.33
CA LEU A 34 -0.31 -3.46 -19.63
C LEU A 34 0.11 -2.57 -20.80
N ALA A 35 1.38 -2.15 -20.83
CA ALA A 35 1.90 -1.32 -21.91
C ALA A 35 1.94 -2.02 -23.28
N LYS A 36 2.08 -3.34 -23.32
CA LYS A 36 1.95 -4.13 -24.55
C LYS A 36 0.50 -4.14 -25.08
N GLN A 37 -0.48 -4.04 -24.20
CA GLN A 37 -1.91 -4.02 -24.57
C GLN A 37 -2.42 -2.59 -24.84
N ASN A 38 -1.88 -1.58 -24.14
CA ASN A 38 -2.28 -0.18 -24.25
C ASN A 38 -1.08 0.69 -24.66
N PRO A 39 -1.05 1.20 -25.92
CA PRO A 39 0.07 1.99 -26.44
C PRO A 39 0.24 3.34 -25.72
N ASN A 40 -0.77 3.84 -25.01
CA ASN A 40 -0.72 5.12 -24.33
C ASN A 40 -0.02 5.04 -22.94
N ILE A 41 0.21 3.84 -22.39
CA ILE A 41 0.89 3.70 -21.12
C ILE A 41 2.37 4.07 -21.26
N VAL A 42 2.83 4.96 -20.38
CA VAL A 42 4.23 5.36 -20.23
C VAL A 42 4.66 5.25 -18.77
N GLY A 43 5.93 4.96 -18.54
CA GLY A 43 6.53 4.91 -17.20
C GLY A 43 7.37 6.16 -16.94
N VAL A 44 7.24 6.75 -15.77
CA VAL A 44 8.05 7.88 -15.30
C VAL A 44 8.66 7.57 -13.94
N THR A 45 9.92 7.89 -13.75
CA THR A 45 10.59 7.74 -12.43
C THR A 45 11.64 8.81 -12.21
N PRO A 46 11.79 9.34 -10.98
CA PRO A 46 12.88 10.22 -10.63
C PRO A 46 14.10 9.41 -10.12
N ALA A 47 15.03 9.11 -11.04
CA ALA A 47 16.32 8.43 -10.79
C ALA A 47 16.26 7.01 -10.20
N MET A 48 15.12 6.30 -10.33
CA MET A 48 14.92 4.99 -9.69
C MET A 48 14.54 3.85 -10.65
N PRO A 49 15.06 3.79 -11.90
CA PRO A 49 14.57 2.83 -12.89
C PRO A 49 14.78 1.36 -12.47
N THR A 50 15.88 1.05 -11.79
CA THR A 50 16.17 -0.31 -11.27
C THR A 50 15.50 -0.53 -9.92
N GLY A 51 15.41 0.51 -9.09
CA GLY A 51 14.81 0.44 -7.76
C GLY A 51 13.31 0.13 -7.80
N CYS A 52 12.59 0.67 -8.78
CA CYS A 52 11.17 0.39 -9.01
C CYS A 52 10.90 -0.63 -10.13
N SER A 53 11.93 -1.27 -10.67
CA SER A 53 11.85 -2.26 -11.77
C SER A 53 11.26 -1.73 -13.10
N LEU A 54 11.20 -0.40 -13.32
CA LEU A 54 10.88 0.18 -14.63
C LEU A 54 11.91 -0.14 -15.71
N ASN A 55 13.13 -0.50 -15.32
CA ASN A 55 14.15 -1.01 -16.24
C ASN A 55 13.70 -2.24 -17.03
N ILE A 56 12.71 -2.99 -16.56
CA ILE A 56 12.08 -4.11 -17.29
C ILE A 56 11.36 -3.57 -18.53
N MET A 57 10.50 -2.56 -18.35
CA MET A 57 9.79 -1.91 -19.45
C MET A 57 10.76 -1.09 -20.32
N MET A 58 11.73 -0.39 -19.74
CA MET A 58 12.73 0.41 -20.46
C MET A 58 13.53 -0.44 -21.46
N LYS A 59 13.81 -1.69 -21.13
CA LYS A 59 14.55 -2.60 -22.01
C LYS A 59 13.75 -2.98 -23.28
N GLU A 60 12.45 -3.18 -23.16
CA GLU A 60 11.59 -3.60 -24.28
C GLU A 60 10.93 -2.42 -25.02
N LEU A 61 10.59 -1.36 -24.29
CA LEU A 61 9.89 -0.18 -24.78
C LEU A 61 10.62 1.12 -24.36
N PRO A 62 11.89 1.34 -24.83
CA PRO A 62 12.74 2.41 -24.34
C PRO A 62 12.16 3.82 -24.55
N ASN A 63 11.38 4.03 -25.61
CA ASN A 63 10.76 5.33 -25.93
C ASN A 63 9.51 5.64 -25.07
N ARG A 64 9.14 4.76 -24.16
CA ARG A 64 7.95 4.86 -23.30
C ARG A 64 8.28 4.87 -21.82
N VAL A 65 9.57 4.99 -21.46
CA VAL A 65 10.02 5.12 -20.07
C VAL A 65 10.94 6.33 -19.95
N PHE A 66 10.64 7.18 -18.98
CA PHE A 66 11.33 8.45 -18.75
C PHE A 66 11.92 8.48 -17.34
N ASP A 67 13.24 8.58 -17.26
CA ASP A 67 13.95 8.91 -16.03
C ASP A 67 14.25 10.40 -16.03
N VAL A 68 13.65 11.13 -15.09
CA VAL A 68 13.78 12.60 -15.02
C VAL A 68 14.88 13.07 -14.07
N GLY A 69 15.73 12.15 -13.60
CA GLY A 69 16.71 12.44 -12.55
C GLY A 69 16.08 12.61 -11.17
N ILE A 70 16.84 13.08 -10.18
CA ILE A 70 16.37 13.32 -8.82
C ILE A 70 15.50 14.60 -8.79
N ALA A 71 14.27 14.49 -9.29
CA ALA A 71 13.36 15.63 -9.48
C ALA A 71 11.89 15.17 -9.34
N GLU A 72 11.46 14.81 -8.15
CA GLU A 72 10.14 14.22 -7.87
C GLU A 72 8.99 15.16 -8.26
N GLY A 73 9.10 16.46 -7.95
CA GLY A 73 8.09 17.45 -8.38
C GLY A 73 7.97 17.50 -9.90
N HIS A 74 9.12 17.51 -10.62
CA HIS A 74 9.13 17.47 -12.09
C HIS A 74 8.51 16.17 -12.63
N ALA A 75 8.79 15.01 -12.02
CA ALA A 75 8.19 13.75 -12.42
C ALA A 75 6.65 13.81 -12.40
N VAL A 76 6.07 14.42 -11.37
CA VAL A 76 4.62 14.58 -11.24
C VAL A 76 4.06 15.55 -12.27
N THR A 77 4.63 16.75 -12.39
CA THR A 77 4.19 17.78 -13.36
C THR A 77 4.32 17.29 -14.79
N PHE A 78 5.43 16.63 -15.13
CA PHE A 78 5.68 16.02 -16.45
C PHE A 78 4.64 14.93 -16.78
N SER A 79 4.32 14.08 -15.80
CA SER A 79 3.25 13.09 -15.94
C SER A 79 1.90 13.75 -16.19
N GLY A 80 1.59 14.85 -15.48
CA GLY A 80 0.36 15.63 -15.71
C GLY A 80 0.27 16.16 -17.14
N GLY A 81 1.38 16.71 -17.69
CA GLY A 81 1.45 17.19 -19.07
C GLY A 81 1.17 16.05 -20.08
N MET A 82 1.79 14.91 -19.89
CA MET A 82 1.56 13.73 -20.74
C MET A 82 0.12 13.22 -20.66
N ALA A 83 -0.48 13.18 -19.48
CA ALA A 83 -1.87 12.78 -19.30
C ALA A 83 -2.85 13.73 -19.99
N LYS A 84 -2.56 15.05 -19.97
CA LYS A 84 -3.36 16.04 -20.68
C LYS A 84 -3.33 15.86 -22.19
N ASP A 85 -2.25 15.31 -22.73
CA ASP A 85 -2.10 15.00 -24.16
C ASP A 85 -2.60 13.57 -24.52
N GLY A 86 -3.26 12.88 -23.58
CA GLY A 86 -3.92 11.58 -23.83
C GLY A 86 -3.05 10.35 -23.59
N LEU A 87 -1.85 10.51 -23.00
CA LEU A 87 -1.07 9.39 -22.50
C LEU A 87 -1.59 8.92 -21.12
N GLN A 88 -1.19 7.71 -20.73
CA GLN A 88 -1.53 7.11 -19.43
C GLN A 88 -0.25 6.90 -18.61
N PRO A 89 0.23 7.94 -17.89
CA PRO A 89 1.46 7.84 -17.12
C PRO A 89 1.30 7.01 -15.86
N PHE A 90 2.27 6.11 -15.63
CA PHE A 90 2.55 5.48 -14.36
C PHE A 90 3.80 6.15 -13.78
N CYS A 91 3.62 7.04 -12.84
CA CYS A 91 4.70 7.78 -12.16
C CYS A 91 5.09 7.04 -10.88
N ASN A 92 6.24 6.37 -10.91
CA ASN A 92 6.73 5.59 -9.78
C ASN A 92 7.76 6.38 -8.99
N ILE A 93 7.42 6.67 -7.74
CA ILE A 93 8.25 7.44 -6.79
C ILE A 93 8.28 6.68 -5.46
N TYR A 94 9.42 6.65 -4.75
CA TYR A 94 9.42 6.15 -3.38
C TYR A 94 8.54 7.00 -2.49
N SER A 95 7.69 6.38 -1.67
CA SER A 95 6.71 7.06 -0.83
C SER A 95 7.32 8.20 0.01
N ALA A 96 8.46 7.97 0.65
CA ALA A 96 9.18 9.00 1.41
C ALA A 96 9.65 10.18 0.54
N PHE A 97 9.99 9.94 -0.73
CA PHE A 97 10.47 10.99 -1.64
C PHE A 97 9.33 11.74 -2.32
N ALA A 98 8.17 11.11 -2.44
CA ALA A 98 6.96 11.76 -2.97
C ALA A 98 6.51 12.97 -2.14
N GLN A 99 6.98 13.11 -0.90
CA GLN A 99 6.77 14.31 -0.07
C GLN A 99 7.26 15.60 -0.77
N ARG A 100 8.32 15.52 -1.60
CA ARG A 100 8.83 16.66 -2.37
C ARG A 100 7.91 17.10 -3.49
N ALA A 101 6.96 16.25 -3.89
CA ALA A 101 6.01 16.51 -4.96
C ALA A 101 4.58 16.79 -4.45
N TYR A 102 4.41 17.04 -3.14
CA TYR A 102 3.09 17.21 -2.53
C TYR A 102 2.29 18.35 -3.19
N ASP A 103 2.93 19.50 -3.41
CA ASP A 103 2.33 20.64 -4.09
C ASP A 103 1.95 20.29 -5.55
N ASN A 104 2.85 19.63 -6.28
CA ASN A 104 2.61 19.24 -7.68
C ASN A 104 1.44 18.23 -7.79
N ILE A 105 1.30 17.32 -6.83
CA ILE A 105 0.15 16.38 -6.79
C ILE A 105 -1.16 17.16 -6.66
N ILE A 106 -1.20 18.23 -5.85
CA ILE A 106 -2.39 19.06 -5.68
C ILE A 106 -2.67 19.87 -6.93
N HIS A 107 -1.69 20.71 -7.36
CA HIS A 107 -1.90 21.70 -8.41
C HIS A 107 -1.91 21.12 -9.81
N ASP A 108 -0.99 20.19 -10.10
CA ASP A 108 -0.77 19.72 -11.47
C ASP A 108 -1.59 18.47 -11.80
N LEU A 109 -2.10 17.74 -10.78
CA LEU A 109 -2.91 16.55 -11.00
C LEU A 109 -4.32 16.65 -10.42
N ALA A 110 -4.46 16.85 -9.10
CA ALA A 110 -5.74 16.74 -8.41
C ALA A 110 -6.74 17.83 -8.77
N ILE A 111 -6.31 19.09 -8.84
CA ILE A 111 -7.15 20.23 -9.28
C ILE A 111 -7.60 20.02 -10.72
N LEU A 112 -6.72 19.53 -11.57
CA LEU A 112 -6.96 19.34 -13.01
C LEU A 112 -7.66 17.98 -13.30
N LYS A 113 -7.80 17.11 -12.30
CA LYS A 113 -8.40 15.75 -12.41
C LYS A 113 -7.74 14.88 -13.49
N LEU A 114 -6.42 14.99 -13.64
CA LEU A 114 -5.68 14.29 -14.70
C LEU A 114 -5.54 12.79 -14.39
N PRO A 115 -5.65 11.91 -15.39
CA PRO A 115 -5.57 10.47 -15.20
C PRO A 115 -4.09 10.01 -15.10
N VAL A 116 -3.44 10.30 -13.99
CA VAL A 116 -2.09 9.85 -13.68
C VAL A 116 -2.14 8.78 -12.61
N VAL A 117 -1.44 7.66 -12.81
CA VAL A 117 -1.25 6.62 -11.80
C VAL A 117 0.03 6.91 -11.02
N LEU A 118 -0.11 7.33 -9.77
CA LEU A 118 0.99 7.53 -8.85
C LEU A 118 1.28 6.22 -8.12
N CYS A 119 2.42 5.60 -8.41
CA CYS A 119 2.86 4.37 -7.76
C CYS A 119 3.86 4.71 -6.67
N PHE A 120 3.41 4.66 -5.40
CA PHE A 120 4.26 4.93 -4.25
C PHE A 120 4.90 3.63 -3.76
N ASP A 121 6.10 3.38 -4.27
CA ASP A 121 6.94 2.26 -3.86
C ASP A 121 7.57 2.56 -2.48
N ARG A 122 7.94 1.55 -1.72
CA ARG A 122 8.50 1.68 -0.35
C ARG A 122 7.55 2.37 0.62
N ALA A 123 6.24 2.14 0.49
CA ALA A 123 5.27 2.59 1.48
C ALA A 123 5.42 1.81 2.81
N GLY A 124 5.15 2.46 3.93
CA GLY A 124 5.31 1.87 5.25
C GLY A 124 6.76 1.74 5.71
N LEU A 125 7.03 0.75 6.54
CA LEU A 125 8.37 0.46 7.03
C LEU A 125 9.23 -0.21 5.95
N VAL A 126 10.44 0.30 5.72
CA VAL A 126 11.36 -0.20 4.69
C VAL A 126 12.58 -0.94 5.26
N GLY A 127 12.68 -1.04 6.57
CA GLY A 127 13.71 -1.82 7.24
C GLY A 127 15.04 -1.07 7.35
N GLU A 128 16.09 -1.66 6.79
CA GLU A 128 17.46 -1.22 6.99
C GLU A 128 17.78 0.17 6.39
N ASP A 129 16.97 0.67 5.47
CA ASP A 129 17.15 2.01 4.89
C ASP A 129 16.78 3.13 5.88
N GLY A 130 16.03 2.83 6.94
CA GLY A 130 15.79 3.69 8.10
C GLY A 130 14.85 4.87 7.88
N ALA A 131 14.89 5.81 8.83
CA ALA A 131 13.96 6.92 8.98
C ALA A 131 13.79 7.81 7.74
N THR A 132 14.83 7.95 6.91
CA THR A 132 14.79 8.76 5.70
C THR A 132 14.04 8.12 4.54
N HIS A 133 13.74 6.82 4.64
CA HIS A 133 13.12 6.04 3.58
C HIS A 133 11.76 5.43 3.96
N HIS A 134 11.40 5.43 5.25
CA HIS A 134 10.07 4.95 5.66
C HIS A 134 8.97 5.78 5.01
N GLY A 135 8.08 5.12 4.27
CA GLY A 135 6.90 5.71 3.65
C GLY A 135 5.74 5.84 4.65
N ALA A 136 5.98 6.53 5.77
CA ALA A 136 5.07 6.55 6.91
C ALA A 136 3.90 7.53 6.76
N PHE A 137 4.07 8.60 5.98
CA PHE A 137 3.17 9.77 6.02
C PHE A 137 2.22 9.87 4.82
N ASP A 138 2.38 9.05 3.81
CA ASP A 138 1.65 9.14 2.53
C ASP A 138 0.13 9.08 2.69
N LEU A 139 -0.40 8.12 3.46
CA LEU A 139 -1.85 8.00 3.70
C LEU A 139 -2.40 9.26 4.36
N ALA A 140 -1.79 9.71 5.45
CA ALA A 140 -2.23 10.88 6.21
C ALA A 140 -2.12 12.18 5.40
N ALA A 141 -1.04 12.35 4.64
CA ALA A 141 -0.80 13.55 3.85
C ALA A 141 -1.74 13.67 2.64
N LEU A 142 -2.03 12.54 1.96
CA LEU A 142 -2.84 12.56 0.74
C LEU A 142 -4.34 12.52 0.99
N ARG A 143 -4.79 11.95 2.12
CA ARG A 143 -6.22 11.81 2.43
C ARG A 143 -7.04 13.09 2.29
N PRO A 144 -6.59 14.27 2.76
CA PRO A 144 -7.37 15.50 2.65
C PRO A 144 -7.49 16.06 1.23
N ILE A 145 -6.63 15.63 0.27
CA ILE A 145 -6.62 16.20 -1.08
C ILE A 145 -7.84 15.71 -1.87
N PRO A 146 -8.70 16.61 -2.42
CA PRO A 146 -9.81 16.22 -3.28
C PRO A 146 -9.36 15.53 -4.58
N ASN A 147 -10.28 14.82 -5.23
CA ASN A 147 -10.08 14.19 -6.55
C ASN A 147 -8.92 13.18 -6.63
N LEU A 148 -8.48 12.62 -5.50
CA LEU A 148 -7.55 11.49 -5.46
C LEU A 148 -8.29 10.21 -5.11
N THR A 149 -7.98 9.14 -5.81
CA THR A 149 -8.22 7.76 -5.36
C THR A 149 -6.95 7.26 -4.67
N ILE A 150 -7.06 6.73 -3.44
CA ILE A 150 -5.90 6.25 -2.67
C ILE A 150 -6.13 4.79 -2.29
N SER A 151 -5.24 3.91 -2.77
CA SER A 151 -5.34 2.46 -2.56
C SER A 151 -4.04 1.86 -2.03
N SER A 152 -4.17 0.71 -1.37
CA SER A 152 -3.04 -0.10 -0.94
C SER A 152 -3.39 -1.58 -1.09
N PRO A 153 -2.73 -2.32 -1.99
CA PRO A 153 -2.99 -3.74 -2.20
C PRO A 153 -2.52 -4.57 -1.01
N MET A 154 -3.29 -5.58 -0.63
CA MET A 154 -2.92 -6.51 0.44
C MET A 154 -1.87 -7.52 -0.03
N ASN A 155 -1.84 -7.85 -1.32
CA ASN A 155 -0.92 -8.80 -1.94
C ASN A 155 -0.66 -8.48 -3.42
N GLU A 156 0.09 -9.35 -4.08
CA GLU A 156 0.51 -9.19 -5.47
C GLU A 156 -0.66 -9.23 -6.45
N HIS A 157 -1.66 -10.09 -6.24
CA HIS A 157 -2.88 -10.14 -7.07
C HIS A 157 -3.63 -8.80 -7.01
N GLU A 158 -3.76 -8.23 -5.81
CA GLU A 158 -4.41 -6.94 -5.61
C GLU A 158 -3.60 -5.81 -6.27
N LEU A 159 -2.25 -5.81 -6.17
CA LEU A 159 -1.42 -4.82 -6.86
C LEU A 159 -1.64 -4.87 -8.38
N ARG A 160 -1.62 -6.07 -8.95
CA ARG A 160 -1.81 -6.28 -10.37
C ARG A 160 -3.20 -5.80 -10.84
N LYS A 161 -4.25 -6.11 -10.10
CA LYS A 161 -5.62 -5.69 -10.39
C LYS A 161 -5.83 -4.18 -10.21
N LEU A 162 -5.23 -3.57 -9.17
CA LEU A 162 -5.29 -2.13 -8.97
C LEU A 162 -4.56 -1.36 -10.09
N MET A 163 -3.40 -1.84 -10.55
CA MET A 163 -2.70 -1.26 -11.69
C MET A 163 -3.55 -1.33 -12.96
N TYR A 164 -4.21 -2.47 -13.21
CA TYR A 164 -5.15 -2.61 -14.32
C TYR A 164 -6.32 -1.64 -14.19
N THR A 165 -6.93 -1.56 -13.01
CA THR A 165 -8.06 -0.66 -12.74
C THR A 165 -7.68 0.80 -12.96
N ALA A 166 -6.53 1.21 -12.47
CA ALA A 166 -6.09 2.61 -12.49
C ALA A 166 -5.87 3.17 -13.91
N GLN A 167 -5.61 2.33 -14.90
CA GLN A 167 -5.41 2.75 -16.31
C GLN A 167 -6.70 2.75 -17.13
N LEU A 168 -7.83 2.30 -16.58
CA LEU A 168 -9.11 2.34 -17.26
C LEU A 168 -9.63 3.79 -17.39
N PRO A 169 -10.51 4.08 -18.36
CA PRO A 169 -11.07 5.42 -18.53
C PRO A 169 -11.76 5.94 -17.26
N ASP A 170 -11.74 7.27 -17.11
CA ASP A 170 -12.48 8.02 -16.07
C ASP A 170 -12.09 7.70 -14.60
N LYS A 171 -10.90 7.15 -14.39
CA LYS A 171 -10.40 6.87 -13.02
C LYS A 171 -9.74 8.08 -12.33
N GLY A 172 -9.40 9.14 -13.07
CA GLY A 172 -8.75 10.33 -12.53
C GLY A 172 -7.35 10.04 -11.97
N THR A 173 -6.90 10.87 -11.02
CA THR A 173 -5.61 10.65 -10.36
C THR A 173 -5.70 9.50 -9.35
N PHE A 174 -4.92 8.46 -9.56
CA PHE A 174 -5.00 7.21 -8.81
C PHE A 174 -3.67 6.88 -8.12
N VAL A 175 -3.68 6.79 -6.80
CA VAL A 175 -2.51 6.45 -5.98
C VAL A 175 -2.57 4.97 -5.59
N ILE A 176 -1.50 4.23 -5.88
CA ILE A 176 -1.29 2.85 -5.45
C ILE A 176 -0.03 2.82 -4.61
N ARG A 177 -0.14 2.56 -3.31
CA ARG A 177 1.02 2.44 -2.41
C ARG A 177 1.30 0.98 -2.09
N TYR A 178 2.56 0.56 -2.15
CA TYR A 178 2.98 -0.81 -1.86
C TYR A 178 4.38 -0.84 -1.22
N PRO A 179 4.72 -1.91 -0.44
CA PRO A 179 5.91 -1.91 0.39
C PRO A 179 7.18 -2.27 -0.37
N ARG A 180 8.31 -2.07 0.26
CA ARG A 180 9.58 -2.72 -0.05
C ARG A 180 9.51 -4.19 0.34
N GLY A 181 10.12 -5.07 -0.44
CA GLY A 181 10.29 -6.48 -0.07
C GLY A 181 9.44 -7.44 -0.88
N ARG A 182 9.40 -8.68 -0.39
CA ARG A 182 8.64 -9.75 -1.04
C ARG A 182 7.18 -9.73 -0.59
N GLY A 183 6.32 -10.23 -1.46
CA GLY A 183 4.92 -10.45 -1.14
C GLY A 183 4.66 -11.78 -0.43
N GLU A 184 3.45 -12.30 -0.56
CA GLU A 184 2.97 -13.52 0.08
C GLU A 184 2.72 -14.66 -0.93
N LEU A 185 2.55 -14.35 -2.23
CA LEU A 185 2.10 -15.29 -3.25
C LEU A 185 3.22 -15.66 -4.20
N VAL A 186 3.58 -16.95 -4.24
CA VAL A 186 4.52 -17.48 -5.25
C VAL A 186 3.88 -17.44 -6.64
N ASP A 187 2.63 -17.92 -6.74
CA ASP A 187 1.80 -17.83 -7.95
C ASP A 187 1.04 -16.49 -7.95
N TRP A 188 1.76 -15.43 -8.28
CA TRP A 188 1.27 -14.05 -8.22
C TRP A 188 0.63 -13.56 -9.53
N GLU A 189 0.88 -14.22 -10.65
CA GLU A 189 0.31 -13.86 -11.94
C GLU A 189 -1.16 -14.30 -12.00
N CYS A 190 -2.07 -13.33 -12.08
CA CYS A 190 -3.49 -13.58 -12.21
C CYS A 190 -4.06 -12.81 -13.40
N PRO A 191 -5.22 -13.19 -13.95
CA PRO A 191 -5.90 -12.40 -14.96
C PRO A 191 -6.18 -10.97 -14.48
N PHE A 192 -6.15 -10.02 -15.41
CA PHE A 192 -6.58 -8.66 -15.13
C PHE A 192 -8.09 -8.62 -14.86
N GLU A 193 -8.45 -7.95 -13.79
CA GLU A 193 -9.82 -7.76 -13.35
C GLU A 193 -9.94 -6.38 -12.71
N GLU A 194 -11.00 -5.66 -13.04
CA GLU A 194 -11.28 -4.36 -12.43
C GLU A 194 -11.70 -4.54 -10.96
N ILE A 195 -11.09 -3.76 -10.08
CA ILE A 195 -11.55 -3.57 -8.71
C ILE A 195 -12.37 -2.27 -8.68
N PRO A 196 -13.69 -2.32 -8.41
CA PRO A 196 -14.48 -1.10 -8.28
C PRO A 196 -13.88 -0.14 -7.23
N ILE A 197 -13.72 1.12 -7.60
CA ILE A 197 -13.15 2.14 -6.71
C ILE A 197 -14.00 2.26 -5.44
N GLY A 198 -13.32 2.26 -4.29
CA GLY A 198 -13.96 2.33 -2.99
C GLY A 198 -14.54 1.00 -2.49
N MET A 199 -14.36 -0.10 -3.21
CA MET A 199 -14.84 -1.41 -2.78
C MET A 199 -13.76 -2.17 -2.02
N GLY A 200 -13.96 -2.32 -0.71
CA GLY A 200 -13.21 -3.24 0.13
C GLY A 200 -13.65 -4.69 -0.05
N ARG A 201 -13.15 -5.58 0.79
CA ARG A 201 -13.59 -6.98 0.81
C ARG A 201 -13.59 -7.54 2.23
N LYS A 202 -14.54 -8.41 2.49
CA LYS A 202 -14.57 -9.21 3.71
C LYS A 202 -13.66 -10.43 3.51
N ILE A 203 -12.65 -10.55 4.37
CA ILE A 203 -11.73 -11.69 4.39
C ILE A 203 -12.30 -12.81 5.24
N GLN A 204 -12.91 -12.47 6.37
CA GLN A 204 -13.49 -13.41 7.31
C GLN A 204 -14.71 -12.81 8.02
N ASP A 205 -15.72 -13.64 8.27
CA ASP A 205 -16.88 -13.27 9.10
C ASP A 205 -16.59 -13.42 10.59
N GLY A 206 -17.28 -12.60 11.40
CA GLY A 206 -17.22 -12.64 12.85
C GLY A 206 -18.34 -11.83 13.51
N THR A 207 -18.43 -11.86 14.85
CA THR A 207 -19.52 -11.20 15.58
C THR A 207 -19.06 -10.34 16.75
N ASP A 208 -17.86 -10.52 17.30
CA ASP A 208 -17.43 -9.87 18.54
C ASP A 208 -16.55 -8.65 18.31
N VAL A 209 -15.61 -8.75 17.36
CA VAL A 209 -14.71 -7.66 17.00
C VAL A 209 -14.51 -7.61 15.49
N ALA A 210 -14.50 -6.41 14.91
CA ALA A 210 -14.14 -6.20 13.52
C ALA A 210 -12.70 -5.65 13.43
N VAL A 211 -11.87 -6.25 12.56
CA VAL A 211 -10.55 -5.74 12.21
C VAL A 211 -10.61 -5.17 10.80
N LEU A 212 -10.28 -3.90 10.65
CA LEU A 212 -10.20 -3.19 9.37
C LEU A 212 -8.72 -2.92 9.05
N SER A 213 -8.21 -3.54 8.01
CA SER A 213 -6.82 -3.39 7.57
C SER A 213 -6.72 -2.69 6.22
N ILE A 214 -5.58 -2.08 5.93
CA ILE A 214 -5.25 -1.56 4.61
C ILE A 214 -3.82 -1.93 4.23
N GLY A 215 -3.66 -2.52 3.04
CA GLY A 215 -2.37 -2.93 2.51
C GLY A 215 -1.82 -4.23 3.12
N PRO A 216 -0.54 -4.53 2.89
CA PRO A 216 0.07 -5.83 3.21
C PRO A 216 0.06 -6.21 4.69
N ILE A 217 -0.05 -5.23 5.59
CA ILE A 217 -0.19 -5.49 7.03
C ILE A 217 -1.45 -6.33 7.36
N GLY A 218 -2.44 -6.35 6.46
CA GLY A 218 -3.62 -7.21 6.56
C GLY A 218 -3.27 -8.71 6.57
N ASN A 219 -2.15 -9.12 5.97
CA ASN A 219 -1.67 -10.51 6.06
C ASN A 219 -1.26 -10.89 7.48
N ASN A 220 -0.67 -9.95 8.24
CA ASN A 220 -0.37 -10.16 9.66
C ASN A 220 -1.65 -10.29 10.49
N VAL A 221 -2.72 -9.58 10.14
CA VAL A 221 -4.05 -9.76 10.77
C VAL A 221 -4.57 -11.17 10.54
N THR A 222 -4.50 -11.67 9.32
CA THR A 222 -4.92 -13.05 9.01
C THR A 222 -4.11 -14.07 9.82
N LYS A 223 -2.78 -13.89 9.90
CA LYS A 223 -1.91 -14.75 10.71
C LYS A 223 -2.27 -14.69 12.22
N ALA A 224 -2.53 -13.48 12.74
CA ALA A 224 -2.94 -13.27 14.14
C ALA A 224 -4.28 -13.96 14.45
N ILE A 225 -5.26 -13.83 13.57
CA ILE A 225 -6.58 -14.48 13.72
C ILE A 225 -6.44 -16.00 13.73
N ASN A 226 -5.64 -16.58 12.84
CA ASN A 226 -5.38 -18.02 12.79
C ASN A 226 -4.78 -18.51 14.10
N ILE A 227 -3.79 -17.78 14.67
CA ILE A 227 -3.19 -18.13 15.96
C ILE A 227 -4.23 -18.12 17.09
N ILE A 228 -5.10 -17.10 17.14
CA ILE A 228 -6.17 -17.00 18.14
C ILE A 228 -7.15 -18.17 17.99
N GLN A 229 -7.56 -18.51 16.76
CA GLN A 229 -8.55 -19.56 16.48
C GLN A 229 -7.99 -20.95 16.72
N GLU A 230 -6.73 -21.21 16.33
CA GLU A 230 -6.07 -22.49 16.62
C GLU A 230 -5.92 -22.74 18.13
N ASN A 231 -5.70 -21.70 18.91
CA ASN A 231 -5.63 -21.66 20.38
C ASN A 231 -4.96 -22.90 21.01
N LYS A 232 -3.86 -23.34 20.41
CA LYS A 232 -3.17 -24.64 20.74
C LYS A 232 -2.86 -24.82 22.22
N ASN A 233 -2.70 -23.71 22.96
CA ASN A 233 -2.34 -23.71 24.38
C ASN A 233 -3.50 -23.30 25.29
N GLY A 234 -4.71 -23.12 24.78
CA GLY A 234 -5.85 -22.64 25.57
C GLY A 234 -5.66 -21.22 26.16
N SER A 235 -4.81 -20.40 25.51
CA SER A 235 -4.41 -19.09 26.03
C SER A 235 -5.46 -17.99 25.80
N TYR A 236 -6.41 -18.20 24.89
CA TYR A 236 -7.40 -17.21 24.50
C TYR A 236 -8.81 -17.69 24.81
N ALA A 237 -9.64 -16.78 25.32
CA ALA A 237 -11.08 -17.01 25.40
C ALA A 237 -11.67 -17.08 23.99
N PRO A 238 -12.75 -17.86 23.77
CA PRO A 238 -13.42 -17.90 22.48
C PRO A 238 -13.85 -16.50 22.06
N ILE A 239 -13.45 -16.08 20.85
CA ILE A 239 -13.78 -14.77 20.27
C ILE A 239 -14.02 -14.93 18.77
N SER A 240 -15.10 -14.33 18.27
CA SER A 240 -15.49 -14.35 16.87
C SER A 240 -15.06 -13.07 16.17
N ILE A 241 -14.08 -13.17 15.27
CA ILE A 241 -13.36 -12.05 14.68
C ILE A 241 -13.75 -11.90 13.21
N ALA A 242 -14.24 -10.72 12.83
CA ALA A 242 -14.38 -10.36 11.44
C ALA A 242 -13.14 -9.62 10.94
N HIS A 243 -12.72 -9.87 9.70
CA HIS A 243 -11.61 -9.18 9.06
C HIS A 243 -12.03 -8.61 7.71
N TYR A 244 -11.76 -7.34 7.52
CA TYR A 244 -12.02 -6.59 6.28
C TYR A 244 -10.73 -5.97 5.76
N ASP A 245 -10.41 -6.20 4.49
CA ASP A 245 -9.40 -5.46 3.75
C ASP A 245 -10.09 -4.25 3.09
N MET A 246 -9.77 -3.06 3.56
CA MET A 246 -10.39 -1.83 3.07
C MET A 246 -9.96 -1.48 1.65
N ARG A 247 -8.81 -1.98 1.16
CA ARG A 247 -8.23 -1.70 -0.16
C ARG A 247 -8.00 -0.22 -0.47
N PHE A 248 -9.00 0.62 -0.13
CA PHE A 248 -8.99 2.07 -0.39
C PHE A 248 -9.08 2.86 0.91
N LEU A 249 -8.20 3.85 1.03
CA LEU A 249 -8.35 4.91 2.04
C LEU A 249 -9.31 5.99 1.53
N LYS A 250 -9.36 6.18 0.20
CA LYS A 250 -10.19 7.19 -0.44
C LYS A 250 -10.62 6.74 -1.85
N PRO A 251 -11.94 6.64 -2.09
CA PRO A 251 -12.99 6.70 -1.07
C PRO A 251 -12.98 5.46 -0.17
N LEU A 252 -13.51 5.59 1.03
CA LEU A 252 -13.76 4.44 1.92
C LEU A 252 -14.96 3.62 1.42
N ASP A 253 -14.96 2.32 1.72
CA ASP A 253 -16.15 1.47 1.50
C ASP A 253 -17.20 1.74 2.57
N GLU A 254 -18.18 2.58 2.25
CA GLU A 254 -19.25 2.95 3.16
C GLU A 254 -20.17 1.76 3.50
N ASN A 255 -20.32 0.78 2.58
CA ASN A 255 -21.12 -0.41 2.86
C ASN A 255 -20.48 -1.26 3.97
N ILE A 256 -19.17 -1.47 3.89
CA ILE A 256 -18.42 -2.13 4.97
C ILE A 256 -18.55 -1.32 6.27
N LEU A 257 -18.36 -0.01 6.21
CA LEU A 257 -18.43 0.84 7.41
C LEU A 257 -19.82 0.84 8.04
N HIS A 258 -20.89 0.87 7.24
CA HIS A 258 -22.26 0.73 7.75
C HIS A 258 -22.51 -0.66 8.35
N GLU A 259 -22.05 -1.74 7.72
CA GLU A 259 -22.14 -3.10 8.27
C GLU A 259 -21.44 -3.16 9.63
N VAL A 260 -20.20 -2.69 9.67
CA VAL A 260 -19.36 -2.73 10.87
C VAL A 260 -19.93 -1.86 11.99
N GLY A 261 -20.34 -0.63 11.70
CA GLY A 261 -20.92 0.29 12.67
C GLY A 261 -22.23 -0.20 13.30
N LYS A 262 -23.05 -0.93 12.54
CA LYS A 262 -24.30 -1.54 13.05
C LYS A 262 -24.05 -2.80 13.88
N LYS A 263 -23.05 -3.59 13.51
CA LYS A 263 -22.86 -4.95 14.05
C LYS A 263 -21.91 -5.00 15.25
N PHE A 264 -20.86 -4.18 15.23
CA PHE A 264 -19.75 -4.32 16.19
C PHE A 264 -19.71 -3.16 17.17
N LYS A 265 -19.51 -3.50 18.45
CA LYS A 265 -19.24 -2.50 19.51
C LYS A 265 -17.75 -2.15 19.59
N ARG A 266 -16.89 -2.97 18.97
CA ARG A 266 -15.46 -2.82 19.01
C ARG A 266 -14.84 -3.05 17.64
N ILE A 267 -13.98 -2.12 17.24
CA ILE A 267 -13.27 -2.11 15.97
C ILE A 267 -11.77 -1.97 16.27
N VAL A 268 -10.96 -2.73 15.57
CA VAL A 268 -9.50 -2.55 15.50
C VAL A 268 -9.16 -2.12 14.08
N THR A 269 -8.48 -0.99 13.91
CA THR A 269 -7.94 -0.59 12.62
C THR A 269 -6.44 -0.79 12.60
N ILE A 270 -5.87 -1.19 11.46
CA ILE A 270 -4.42 -1.35 11.32
C ILE A 270 -3.93 -0.88 9.95
N GLU A 271 -2.83 -0.13 9.99
CA GLU A 271 -2.12 0.42 8.84
C GLU A 271 -0.61 0.48 9.09
N ASP A 272 0.19 0.40 8.08
CA ASP A 272 1.63 0.65 8.13
C ASP A 272 1.99 2.09 7.73
N GLY A 273 1.11 3.00 8.07
CA GLY A 273 1.23 4.46 8.01
C GLY A 273 1.14 5.08 9.39
N VAL A 274 1.43 6.37 9.50
CA VAL A 274 1.26 7.11 10.76
C VAL A 274 -0.20 7.03 11.22
N ARG A 275 -0.40 6.66 12.49
CA ARG A 275 -1.73 6.43 13.07
C ARG A 275 -2.66 7.64 13.01
N ASN A 276 -2.09 8.86 13.08
CA ASN A 276 -2.85 10.09 13.03
C ASN A 276 -3.03 10.56 11.58
N GLY A 277 -4.27 10.68 11.14
CA GLY A 277 -4.63 11.11 9.79
C GLY A 277 -4.80 9.97 8.76
N GLY A 278 -4.38 8.73 9.06
CA GLY A 278 -4.52 7.58 8.17
C GLY A 278 -5.87 6.87 8.25
N LEU A 279 -5.88 5.54 8.02
CA LEU A 279 -7.09 4.72 8.01
C LEU A 279 -7.85 4.77 9.32
N GLY A 280 -7.14 4.60 10.44
CA GLY A 280 -7.80 4.58 11.74
C GLY A 280 -8.49 5.89 12.09
N SER A 281 -7.92 7.04 11.70
CA SER A 281 -8.55 8.34 11.82
C SER A 281 -9.76 8.47 10.91
N ALA A 282 -9.65 8.04 9.65
CA ALA A 282 -10.74 8.10 8.69
C ALA A 282 -11.96 7.28 9.14
N VAL A 283 -11.73 6.07 9.65
CA VAL A 283 -12.79 5.21 10.20
C VAL A 283 -13.45 5.86 11.42
N LEU A 284 -12.66 6.41 12.35
CA LEU A 284 -13.18 7.05 13.55
C LEU A 284 -14.05 8.29 13.22
N GLU A 285 -13.57 9.15 12.33
CA GLU A 285 -14.30 10.32 11.85
C GLU A 285 -15.62 9.89 11.17
N TRP A 286 -15.53 8.93 10.25
CA TRP A 286 -16.70 8.43 9.53
C TRP A 286 -17.75 7.82 10.47
N MET A 287 -17.34 7.01 11.45
CA MET A 287 -18.25 6.42 12.45
C MET A 287 -18.96 7.50 13.25
N ASN A 288 -18.23 8.53 13.70
CA ASN A 288 -18.80 9.65 14.43
C ASN A 288 -19.82 10.44 13.59
N ASP A 289 -19.48 10.74 12.34
CA ASP A 289 -20.33 11.52 11.44
C ASP A 289 -21.64 10.81 11.08
N HIS A 290 -21.65 9.46 11.16
CA HIS A 290 -22.83 8.64 10.89
C HIS A 290 -23.54 8.14 12.16
N GLY A 291 -23.17 8.67 13.34
CA GLY A 291 -23.83 8.37 14.60
C GLY A 291 -23.55 6.98 15.17
N TYR A 292 -22.52 6.30 14.70
CA TYR A 292 -22.05 5.06 15.29
C TYR A 292 -21.07 5.34 16.42
N THR A 293 -21.12 4.55 17.49
CA THR A 293 -20.32 4.74 18.70
C THR A 293 -19.51 3.51 19.11
N PRO A 294 -18.88 2.78 18.18
CA PRO A 294 -18.02 1.69 18.57
C PRO A 294 -16.75 2.20 19.26
N VAL A 295 -16.14 1.39 20.11
CA VAL A 295 -14.77 1.65 20.57
C VAL A 295 -13.82 1.32 19.42
N VAL A 296 -13.09 2.31 18.91
CA VAL A 296 -12.11 2.13 17.84
C VAL A 296 -10.71 2.16 18.40
N GLN A 297 -10.02 1.01 18.37
CA GLN A 297 -8.60 0.90 18.68
C GLN A 297 -7.79 1.00 17.39
N ARG A 298 -6.87 1.96 17.32
CA ARG A 298 -6.07 2.22 16.11
C ARG A 298 -4.64 1.73 16.30
N LEU A 299 -4.17 0.86 15.40
CA LEU A 299 -2.79 0.42 15.28
C LEU A 299 -2.16 1.07 14.04
N GLY A 300 -0.97 1.60 14.20
CA GLY A 300 -0.22 2.30 13.14
C GLY A 300 1.09 2.87 13.70
N LEU A 301 1.88 3.47 12.83
CA LEU A 301 3.16 4.06 13.22
C LEU A 301 2.96 5.25 14.18
N PRO A 302 3.91 5.48 15.11
CA PRO A 302 3.83 6.61 16.03
C PRO A 302 3.98 7.94 15.31
N ASP A 303 3.39 8.99 15.88
CA ASP A 303 3.54 10.40 15.48
C ASP A 303 4.43 11.20 16.45
N THR A 304 4.96 10.52 17.47
CA THR A 304 5.78 11.13 18.54
C THR A 304 7.28 10.93 18.36
N SER A 305 7.68 10.04 17.45
CA SER A 305 9.07 9.73 17.15
C SER A 305 9.23 9.18 15.75
N PHE A 306 10.37 9.43 15.11
CA PHE A 306 10.75 8.72 13.89
C PHE A 306 11.16 7.29 14.23
N VAL A 307 10.85 6.37 13.32
CA VAL A 307 11.26 4.96 13.44
C VAL A 307 12.67 4.81 12.88
N GLU A 308 13.55 4.20 13.64
CA GLU A 308 14.94 3.95 13.26
C GLU A 308 15.07 2.83 12.21
N HIS A 309 16.27 2.40 11.91
CA HIS A 309 16.55 1.28 11.01
C HIS A 309 16.58 -0.06 11.77
N GLY A 310 16.23 -1.12 11.08
CA GLY A 310 16.20 -2.50 11.60
C GLY A 310 15.62 -3.42 10.54
N THR A 311 15.30 -4.65 10.87
CA THR A 311 14.44 -5.47 10.00
C THR A 311 12.98 -4.98 10.08
N VAL A 312 12.17 -5.22 9.06
CA VAL A 312 10.75 -4.81 9.10
C VAL A 312 10.03 -5.45 10.27
N GLU A 313 10.32 -6.71 10.56
CA GLU A 313 9.73 -7.45 11.69
C GLU A 313 10.07 -6.84 13.04
N GLU A 314 11.35 -6.50 13.27
CA GLU A 314 11.79 -5.82 14.50
C GLU A 314 11.11 -4.45 14.66
N LEU A 315 11.04 -3.69 13.57
CA LEU A 315 10.41 -2.37 13.59
C LEU A 315 8.91 -2.47 13.82
N GLN A 316 8.21 -3.43 13.23
CA GLN A 316 6.80 -3.71 13.51
C GLN A 316 6.57 -4.03 14.97
N HIS A 317 7.46 -4.81 15.59
CA HIS A 317 7.39 -5.12 17.03
C HIS A 317 7.59 -3.86 17.89
N ILE A 318 8.61 -3.05 17.59
CA ILE A 318 8.92 -1.80 18.32
C ILE A 318 7.73 -0.83 18.28
N VAL A 319 7.07 -0.69 17.14
CA VAL A 319 5.94 0.26 16.98
C VAL A 319 4.58 -0.36 17.31
N GLY A 320 4.51 -1.64 17.66
CA GLY A 320 3.29 -2.31 18.12
C GLY A 320 2.28 -2.61 17.00
N ILE A 321 2.75 -3.00 15.82
CA ILE A 321 1.92 -3.47 14.70
C ILE A 321 2.32 -4.87 14.22
N ASP A 322 3.12 -5.59 14.98
CA ASP A 322 3.46 -6.99 14.76
C ASP A 322 2.28 -7.92 15.11
N ILE A 323 2.43 -9.21 14.79
CA ILE A 323 1.38 -10.21 15.02
C ILE A 323 0.99 -10.28 16.50
N GLU A 324 1.94 -10.21 17.42
CA GLU A 324 1.66 -10.27 18.86
C GLU A 324 0.86 -9.04 19.34
N SER A 325 1.21 -7.86 18.88
CA SER A 325 0.49 -6.62 19.17
C SER A 325 -0.93 -6.62 18.60
N ILE A 326 -1.11 -7.19 17.39
CA ILE A 326 -2.42 -7.38 16.78
C ILE A 326 -3.27 -8.33 17.62
N ILE A 327 -2.70 -9.47 18.06
CA ILE A 327 -3.40 -10.41 18.95
C ILE A 327 -3.85 -9.70 20.23
N LYS A 328 -2.94 -8.98 20.91
CA LYS A 328 -3.26 -8.21 22.12
C LYS A 328 -4.39 -7.19 21.89
N ALA A 329 -4.40 -6.55 20.73
CA ALA A 329 -5.46 -5.61 20.37
C ALA A 329 -6.81 -6.29 20.11
N ILE A 330 -6.81 -7.51 19.58
CA ILE A 330 -8.04 -8.25 19.27
C ILE A 330 -8.66 -8.86 20.53
N VAL A 331 -7.86 -9.47 21.40
CA VAL A 331 -8.37 -10.22 22.57
C VAL A 331 -8.66 -9.36 23.79
N LYS A 332 -8.25 -8.10 23.79
CA LYS A 332 -8.47 -7.15 24.89
C LYS A 332 -9.93 -6.73 24.98
#